data_f52bba25391a47e87fef4639bb6107df
#
_entry.id   f52bba25391a47e87fef4639bb6107df
#
_cell.length_a   1.000
_cell.length_b   1.000
_cell.length_c   1.000
_cell.angle_alpha   90.00
_cell.angle_beta   90.00
_cell.angle_gamma   90.00
#
_symmetry.space_group_name_H-M   'P 1'
#
loop_
_entity.id
_entity.type
_entity.pdbx_description
1 polymer ?
#
loop_
_entity_poly.entity_id
_entity_poly.type
_entity_poly.pdbx_seq_one_letter_code
_entity_poly.pdbx_strand_id
1 'polypeptide(L)'
;MKSPNIGISGTAEPQYETLNMAIAKCLLPINQAWSLPPECYTKAKITDLEVTKIFQSQWICVGRSDQLTEAGDYNCIDFADLSIILIRGNDLKLRAFANPCRHRGARLLNGSGKTSGIRCPFHSWAYKLDGSLAGAPHMEAALDFCKSDFNLIGYQVSECLGFLFVRLTQDGPDLATTLGDFPSLHAPWPIETLESKRMRSFEVACNWKTFIEVFNEYYHLPFVHPDSIDDVYLTPDPGDCVNGAFTSQFGSTDGTGGLLQTTQQKPLPLMPGLSGKEAAGVRYSWVFPNMTFAIGVDAMWVYHAYPLAPDRCLVHQTACFPPETIQHNEFDDRVAAYYHRLDAALDEDIPALINQQKGLSNPDARQGRFQPLLEPNVGRFAHWYAEIGRASCR
;
A
#
# COMPACT_ATOMS: atom_id res chain seq x y z
N MET A 1 16.69 15.60 31.19
CA MET A 1 15.73 14.70 30.57
C MET A 1 16.42 14.09 29.33
N LYS A 2 16.67 12.78 29.32
CA LYS A 2 17.40 12.11 28.25
C LYS A 2 16.50 11.94 27.03
N SER A 3 16.97 12.38 25.86
CA SER A 3 16.30 12.21 24.57
C SER A 3 16.11 10.71 24.26
N PRO A 4 14.97 10.28 23.73
CA PRO A 4 14.77 8.89 23.35
C PRO A 4 15.49 8.57 22.04
N ASN A 5 16.33 7.55 22.05
CA ASN A 5 16.98 6.96 20.87
C ASN A 5 16.04 6.00 20.14
N ILE A 6 16.07 5.98 18.81
CA ILE A 6 15.51 4.88 18.02
C ILE A 6 16.28 3.63 18.41
N GLY A 7 15.62 2.70 19.11
CA GLY A 7 16.14 1.56 19.83
C GLY A 7 17.25 0.75 19.16
N ILE A 8 18.45 1.30 19.17
CA ILE A 8 19.69 0.57 19.01
C ILE A 8 20.30 0.54 20.42
N SER A 9 20.04 -0.54 21.14
CA SER A 9 20.71 -0.81 22.42
C SER A 9 22.18 -1.09 22.16
N GLY A 10 22.95 -0.07 22.25
CA GLY A 10 24.39 -0.01 22.10
C GLY A 10 24.72 1.46 21.90
N THR A 11 25.76 1.98 22.47
CA THR A 11 26.20 3.37 22.36
C THR A 11 25.89 3.90 20.94
N ALA A 12 24.89 4.80 20.82
CA ALA A 12 24.44 5.30 19.52
C ALA A 12 25.64 5.92 18.80
N GLU A 13 25.97 5.40 17.63
CA GLU A 13 27.00 6.02 16.80
C GLU A 13 26.58 7.46 16.47
N PRO A 14 27.46 8.45 16.45
CA PRO A 14 27.13 9.87 16.26
C PRO A 14 26.25 10.14 15.02
N GLN A 15 26.36 9.33 13.97
CA GLN A 15 25.54 9.43 12.76
C GLN A 15 24.04 9.16 13.01
N TYR A 16 23.67 8.30 13.96
CA TYR A 16 22.26 8.03 14.28
C TYR A 16 21.65 9.10 15.17
N GLU A 17 22.42 9.74 16.02
CA GLU A 17 21.94 10.91 16.77
C GLU A 17 21.59 12.05 15.80
N THR A 18 22.43 12.28 14.79
CA THR A 18 22.17 13.26 13.72
C THR A 18 20.92 12.89 12.90
N LEU A 19 20.73 11.62 12.56
CA LEU A 19 19.56 11.16 11.82
C LEU A 19 18.25 11.34 12.62
N ASN A 20 18.27 11.01 13.92
CA ASN A 20 17.10 11.22 14.80
C ASN A 20 16.71 12.70 14.91
N MET A 21 17.70 13.59 14.99
CA MET A 21 17.47 15.05 14.97
C MET A 21 16.87 15.51 13.64
N ALA A 22 17.31 14.95 12.52
CA ALA A 22 16.78 15.26 11.21
C ALA A 22 15.33 14.75 11.06
N ILE A 23 15.03 13.52 11.47
CA ILE A 23 13.66 12.96 11.47
C ILE A 23 12.72 13.77 12.38
N ALA A 24 13.21 14.31 13.51
CA ALA A 24 12.40 15.13 14.41
C ALA A 24 11.84 16.40 13.75
N LYS A 25 12.46 16.90 12.67
CA LYS A 25 11.95 18.05 11.91
C LYS A 25 10.69 17.73 11.12
N CYS A 26 10.42 16.44 10.84
CA CYS A 26 9.17 16.01 10.20
C CYS A 26 7.95 16.16 11.13
N LEU A 27 8.15 16.34 12.44
CA LEU A 27 7.08 16.49 13.43
C LEU A 27 6.58 17.92 13.59
N LEU A 28 7.21 18.86 12.91
CA LEU A 28 6.76 20.26 12.89
C LEU A 28 5.45 20.38 12.08
N PRO A 29 4.68 21.46 12.30
CA PRO A 29 3.55 21.79 11.44
C PRO A 29 3.98 21.86 9.96
N ILE A 30 3.09 21.49 9.04
CA ILE A 30 3.41 21.32 7.60
C ILE A 30 4.14 22.53 7.00
N ASN A 31 3.78 23.74 7.38
CA ASN A 31 4.43 24.98 6.93
C ASN A 31 5.84 25.19 7.50
N GLN A 32 6.30 24.35 8.42
CA GLN A 32 7.64 24.34 9.01
C GLN A 32 8.33 22.99 8.87
N ALA A 33 7.58 21.92 8.54
CA ALA A 33 8.08 20.55 8.44
C ALA A 33 9.11 20.40 7.31
N TRP A 34 9.95 19.40 7.45
CA TRP A 34 10.97 19.00 6.49
C TRP A 34 10.65 17.60 5.97
N SER A 35 11.08 17.31 4.74
CA SER A 35 11.00 15.97 4.18
C SER A 35 11.79 14.96 5.02
N LEU A 36 11.56 13.67 4.83
CA LEU A 36 12.43 12.65 5.43
C LEU A 36 13.88 12.83 4.95
N PRO A 37 14.87 12.55 5.81
CA PRO A 37 16.28 12.62 5.42
C PRO A 37 16.60 11.62 4.29
N PRO A 38 17.55 11.94 3.37
CA PRO A 38 17.96 11.06 2.27
C PRO A 38 18.35 9.65 2.71
N GLU A 39 18.87 9.48 3.91
CA GLU A 39 19.20 8.19 4.49
C GLU A 39 18.01 7.25 4.59
N CYS A 40 16.79 7.80 4.80
CA CYS A 40 15.56 7.02 4.85
C CYS A 40 15.18 6.40 3.49
N TYR A 41 15.73 6.90 2.41
CA TYR A 41 15.47 6.41 1.05
C TYR A 41 16.61 5.59 0.45
N THR A 42 17.79 5.58 1.10
CA THR A 42 19.02 5.08 0.45
C THR A 42 19.81 4.08 1.29
N LYS A 43 19.55 3.94 2.60
CA LYS A 43 20.32 3.06 3.47
C LYS A 43 19.64 1.73 3.71
N ALA A 44 20.30 0.62 3.35
CA ALA A 44 19.80 -0.75 3.55
C ALA A 44 19.36 -0.99 5.00
N LYS A 45 20.14 -0.56 5.99
CA LYS A 45 19.82 -0.70 7.41
C LYS A 45 18.50 0.00 7.79
N ILE A 46 18.16 1.11 7.14
CA ILE A 46 16.85 1.77 7.36
C ILE A 46 15.74 0.96 6.72
N THR A 47 15.93 0.43 5.52
CA THR A 47 14.97 -0.48 4.88
C THR A 47 14.70 -1.72 5.74
N ASP A 48 15.73 -2.33 6.33
CA ASP A 48 15.59 -3.48 7.25
C ASP A 48 14.77 -3.11 8.50
N LEU A 49 14.98 -1.90 9.04
CA LEU A 49 14.19 -1.37 10.14
C LEU A 49 12.74 -1.10 9.73
N GLU A 50 12.50 -0.57 8.53
CA GLU A 50 11.15 -0.36 7.98
C GLU A 50 10.41 -1.69 7.81
N VAL A 51 11.07 -2.72 7.27
CA VAL A 51 10.47 -4.06 7.17
C VAL A 51 10.03 -4.55 8.55
N THR A 52 10.86 -4.40 9.57
CA THR A 52 10.55 -4.89 10.92
C THR A 52 9.51 -4.01 11.65
N LYS A 53 9.69 -2.68 11.62
CA LYS A 53 8.92 -1.74 12.46
C LYS A 53 7.66 -1.22 11.78
N ILE A 54 7.60 -1.29 10.44
CA ILE A 54 6.46 -0.84 9.66
C ILE A 54 5.75 -2.05 9.06
N PHE A 55 6.37 -2.76 8.12
CA PHE A 55 5.68 -3.81 7.34
C PHE A 55 5.29 -5.05 8.16
N GLN A 56 6.01 -5.39 9.20
CA GLN A 56 5.63 -6.50 10.10
C GLN A 56 4.70 -6.06 11.23
N SER A 57 4.83 -4.82 11.71
CA SER A 57 4.18 -4.37 12.95
C SER A 57 2.94 -3.52 12.74
N GLN A 58 2.79 -2.87 11.58
CA GLN A 58 1.61 -2.10 11.23
C GLN A 58 0.65 -2.93 10.35
N TRP A 59 -0.59 -2.46 10.22
CA TRP A 59 -1.52 -2.98 9.23
C TRP A 59 -1.06 -2.55 7.84
N ILE A 60 -0.74 -3.53 6.98
CA ILE A 60 -0.41 -3.30 5.56
C ILE A 60 -1.58 -3.72 4.69
N CYS A 61 -1.93 -2.91 3.70
CA CYS A 61 -2.90 -3.31 2.70
C CYS A 61 -2.27 -4.28 1.71
N VAL A 62 -2.98 -5.37 1.41
CA VAL A 62 -2.48 -6.49 0.62
C VAL A 62 -3.36 -6.84 -0.59
N GLY A 63 -4.35 -6.03 -0.88
CA GLY A 63 -5.22 -6.19 -2.04
C GLY A 63 -6.68 -5.90 -1.74
N ARG A 64 -7.56 -6.43 -2.58
CA ARG A 64 -9.01 -6.25 -2.46
C ARG A 64 -9.73 -7.59 -2.25
N SER A 65 -10.88 -7.53 -1.54
CA SER A 65 -11.67 -8.71 -1.17
C SER A 65 -12.38 -9.35 -2.37
N ASP A 66 -12.69 -8.58 -3.40
CA ASP A 66 -13.30 -9.08 -4.64
C ASP A 66 -12.40 -10.06 -5.43
N GLN A 67 -11.11 -10.14 -5.08
CA GLN A 67 -10.15 -11.07 -5.67
C GLN A 67 -10.14 -12.45 -4.98
N LEU A 68 -10.77 -12.60 -3.81
CA LEU A 68 -10.75 -13.79 -2.97
C LEU A 68 -12.17 -14.11 -2.48
N THR A 69 -13.09 -14.45 -3.37
CA THR A 69 -14.51 -14.57 -3.07
C THR A 69 -14.96 -15.99 -2.73
N GLU A 70 -14.30 -17.00 -3.30
CA GLU A 70 -14.72 -18.39 -3.15
C GLU A 70 -13.77 -19.20 -2.25
N ALA A 71 -14.28 -20.26 -1.64
CA ALA A 71 -13.47 -21.19 -0.86
C ALA A 71 -12.28 -21.72 -1.68
N GLY A 72 -11.09 -21.62 -1.12
CA GLY A 72 -9.85 -22.03 -1.76
C GLY A 72 -9.17 -20.95 -2.60
N ASP A 73 -9.81 -19.82 -2.89
CA ASP A 73 -9.12 -18.70 -3.55
C ASP A 73 -7.97 -18.22 -2.68
N TYR A 74 -6.80 -18.04 -3.30
CA TYR A 74 -5.61 -17.58 -2.60
C TYR A 74 -4.81 -16.57 -3.42
N ASN A 75 -4.05 -15.74 -2.71
CA ASN A 75 -3.05 -14.84 -3.27
C ASN A 75 -1.80 -14.84 -2.38
N CYS A 76 -0.62 -14.88 -3.00
CA CYS A 76 0.66 -14.75 -2.31
C CYS A 76 1.19 -13.33 -2.47
N ILE A 77 1.56 -12.71 -1.35
CA ILE A 77 2.18 -11.39 -1.32
C ILE A 77 3.62 -11.54 -0.89
N ASP A 78 4.53 -11.09 -1.74
CA ASP A 78 5.97 -11.21 -1.53
C ASP A 78 6.61 -9.82 -1.52
N PHE A 79 7.40 -9.52 -0.49
CA PHE A 79 8.20 -8.30 -0.41
C PHE A 79 9.36 -8.49 0.58
N ALA A 80 10.49 -7.87 0.30
CA ALA A 80 11.73 -8.14 1.02
C ALA A 80 11.93 -9.66 1.15
N ASP A 81 12.18 -10.17 2.36
CA ASP A 81 12.32 -11.61 2.65
C ASP A 81 11.02 -12.24 3.18
N LEU A 82 9.88 -11.56 3.04
CA LEU A 82 8.59 -12.00 3.54
C LEU A 82 7.72 -12.59 2.43
N SER A 83 6.99 -13.63 2.76
CA SER A 83 6.00 -14.25 1.89
C SER A 83 4.76 -14.62 2.70
N ILE A 84 3.61 -14.11 2.29
CA ILE A 84 2.32 -14.24 2.97
C ILE A 84 1.34 -14.95 2.04
N ILE A 85 0.62 -15.95 2.52
CA ILE A 85 -0.53 -16.54 1.85
C ILE A 85 -1.79 -15.88 2.40
N LEU A 86 -2.59 -15.25 1.54
CA LEU A 86 -3.99 -14.92 1.80
C LEU A 86 -4.84 -16.04 1.22
N ILE A 87 -5.81 -16.54 1.97
CA ILE A 87 -6.65 -17.64 1.50
C ILE A 87 -8.06 -17.59 2.08
N ARG A 88 -9.06 -17.85 1.24
CA ARG A 88 -10.45 -18.04 1.67
C ARG A 88 -10.67 -19.48 2.13
N GLY A 89 -11.01 -19.65 3.40
CA GLY A 89 -11.30 -20.98 3.96
C GLY A 89 -12.61 -21.59 3.45
N ASN A 90 -12.86 -22.86 3.75
CA ASN A 90 -14.13 -23.53 3.44
C ASN A 90 -15.34 -22.92 4.17
N ASP A 91 -15.09 -22.21 5.27
CA ASP A 91 -16.06 -21.44 6.04
C ASP A 91 -16.22 -19.99 5.52
N LEU A 92 -15.67 -19.71 4.36
CA LEU A 92 -15.61 -18.40 3.70
C LEU A 92 -14.89 -17.31 4.51
N LYS A 93 -14.19 -17.66 5.60
CA LYS A 93 -13.37 -16.71 6.34
C LYS A 93 -12.04 -16.52 5.64
N LEU A 94 -11.63 -15.27 5.49
CA LEU A 94 -10.30 -14.92 5.02
C LEU A 94 -9.27 -15.19 6.12
N ARG A 95 -8.13 -15.73 5.74
CA ARG A 95 -6.99 -16.01 6.62
C ARG A 95 -5.69 -15.58 5.96
N ALA A 96 -4.71 -15.28 6.79
CA ALA A 96 -3.36 -14.97 6.35
C ALA A 96 -2.37 -15.89 7.07
N PHE A 97 -1.43 -16.46 6.33
CA PHE A 97 -0.41 -17.36 6.86
C PHE A 97 0.97 -17.01 6.32
N ALA A 98 2.01 -17.36 7.10
CA ALA A 98 3.36 -17.43 6.58
C ALA A 98 3.44 -18.54 5.50
N ASN A 99 4.12 -18.24 4.39
CA ASN A 99 4.23 -19.15 3.26
C ASN A 99 5.31 -20.27 3.40
N PRO A 100 6.30 -20.20 4.31
CA PRO A 100 7.23 -21.30 4.52
C PRO A 100 6.57 -22.52 5.19
N CYS A 101 6.85 -23.71 4.63
CA CYS A 101 6.44 -24.99 5.22
C CYS A 101 7.04 -25.19 6.61
N ARG A 102 6.24 -25.62 7.57
CA ARG A 102 6.65 -25.85 8.98
C ARG A 102 7.62 -27.02 9.16
N HIS A 103 7.87 -27.82 8.10
CA HIS A 103 8.88 -28.87 8.13
C HIS A 103 10.30 -28.29 8.00
N ARG A 104 10.65 -27.77 6.83
CA ARG A 104 11.99 -27.28 6.50
C ARG A 104 11.99 -26.02 5.62
N GLY A 105 10.97 -25.16 5.76
CA GLY A 105 10.93 -23.84 5.17
C GLY A 105 10.66 -23.76 3.68
N ALA A 106 10.37 -24.88 2.99
CA ALA A 106 10.05 -24.81 1.57
C ALA A 106 8.80 -23.94 1.34
N ARG A 107 8.81 -23.10 0.33
CA ARG A 107 7.67 -22.27 -0.06
C ARG A 107 6.49 -23.14 -0.46
N LEU A 108 5.29 -22.80 0.01
CA LEU A 108 4.08 -23.60 -0.15
C LEU A 108 3.30 -23.26 -1.41
N LEU A 109 3.00 -21.96 -1.62
CA LEU A 109 2.21 -21.46 -2.74
C LEU A 109 2.94 -20.31 -3.45
N ASN A 110 2.57 -20.08 -4.73
CA ASN A 110 3.09 -18.99 -5.55
C ASN A 110 1.94 -18.29 -6.27
N GLY A 111 2.06 -16.97 -6.47
CA GLY A 111 1.10 -16.17 -7.23
C GLY A 111 -0.30 -16.24 -6.64
N SER A 112 -1.31 -16.33 -7.48
CA SER A 112 -2.71 -16.43 -7.13
C SER A 112 -3.38 -17.62 -7.80
N GLY A 113 -4.48 -18.10 -7.22
CA GLY A 113 -5.23 -19.23 -7.79
C GLY A 113 -6.24 -19.79 -6.82
N LYS A 114 -6.66 -21.04 -7.06
CA LYS A 114 -7.61 -21.76 -6.24
C LYS A 114 -7.07 -23.13 -5.84
N THR A 115 -7.26 -23.53 -4.59
CA THR A 115 -6.82 -24.81 -4.07
C THR A 115 -7.80 -25.37 -3.04
N SER A 116 -7.92 -26.70 -2.97
CA SER A 116 -8.70 -27.39 -1.92
C SER A 116 -7.89 -27.69 -0.65
N GLY A 117 -6.57 -27.43 -0.66
CA GLY A 117 -5.66 -27.63 0.46
C GLY A 117 -4.24 -27.28 0.04
N ILE A 118 -3.39 -26.94 1.00
CA ILE A 118 -2.03 -26.48 0.76
C ILE A 118 -1.09 -27.70 0.91
N ARG A 119 -0.39 -28.07 -0.16
CA ARG A 119 0.56 -29.18 -0.13
C ARG A 119 1.98 -28.68 -0.40
N CYS A 120 2.88 -28.99 0.50
CA CYS A 120 4.30 -28.69 0.35
C CYS A 120 4.90 -29.45 -0.84
N PRO A 121 5.54 -28.79 -1.81
CA PRO A 121 6.10 -29.45 -2.99
C PRO A 121 7.34 -30.31 -2.67
N PHE A 122 7.94 -30.14 -1.47
CA PHE A 122 9.18 -30.82 -1.11
C PHE A 122 8.92 -32.23 -0.51
N HIS A 123 8.16 -32.34 0.59
CA HIS A 123 7.91 -33.62 1.28
C HIS A 123 6.41 -33.92 1.47
N SER A 124 5.55 -33.26 0.72
CA SER A 124 4.09 -33.47 0.73
C SER A 124 3.41 -33.26 2.08
N TRP A 125 4.00 -32.47 3.00
CA TRP A 125 3.23 -32.01 4.16
C TRP A 125 2.01 -31.24 3.67
N ALA A 126 0.85 -31.60 4.18
CA ALA A 126 -0.44 -31.07 3.71
C ALA A 126 -1.14 -30.31 4.82
N TYR A 127 -1.59 -29.10 4.49
CA TYR A 127 -2.35 -28.24 5.40
C TYR A 127 -3.75 -28.01 4.85
N LYS A 128 -4.73 -27.91 5.76
CA LYS A 128 -6.08 -27.47 5.40
C LYS A 128 -6.09 -25.94 5.14
N LEU A 129 -7.20 -25.45 4.60
CA LEU A 129 -7.39 -24.01 4.35
C LEU A 129 -7.48 -23.17 5.65
N ASP A 130 -7.67 -23.83 6.82
CA ASP A 130 -7.60 -23.19 8.13
C ASP A 130 -6.18 -23.13 8.70
N GLY A 131 -5.19 -23.63 7.96
CA GLY A 131 -3.78 -23.68 8.35
C GLY A 131 -3.38 -24.90 9.17
N SER A 132 -4.32 -25.75 9.59
CA SER A 132 -4.01 -26.95 10.38
C SER A 132 -3.26 -27.99 9.55
N LEU A 133 -2.24 -28.65 10.16
CA LEU A 133 -1.49 -29.74 9.51
C LEU A 133 -2.36 -31.00 9.42
N ALA A 134 -2.80 -31.33 8.22
CA ALA A 134 -3.62 -32.51 7.93
C ALA A 134 -2.78 -33.80 7.80
N GLY A 135 -1.64 -33.74 7.13
CA GLY A 135 -0.80 -34.89 6.85
C GLY A 135 0.70 -34.58 6.83
N ALA A 136 1.49 -35.47 7.40
CA ALA A 136 2.95 -35.42 7.41
C ALA A 136 3.46 -36.86 7.16
N PRO A 137 3.74 -37.22 5.89
CA PRO A 137 4.14 -38.59 5.54
C PRO A 137 5.42 -39.02 6.25
N HIS A 138 5.46 -40.29 6.67
CA HIS A 138 6.63 -40.97 7.26
C HIS A 138 7.16 -40.34 8.55
N MET A 139 6.28 -39.66 9.33
CA MET A 139 6.65 -39.07 10.62
C MET A 139 6.40 -40.02 11.80
N GLU A 140 6.05 -41.26 11.57
CA GLU A 140 5.71 -42.25 12.62
C GLU A 140 6.88 -42.58 13.55
N ALA A 141 8.11 -42.48 13.05
CA ALA A 141 9.33 -42.70 13.84
C ALA A 141 9.82 -41.46 14.61
N ALA A 142 9.22 -40.28 14.39
CA ALA A 142 9.61 -39.06 15.10
C ALA A 142 8.97 -39.06 16.49
N LEU A 143 9.82 -39.13 17.54
CA LEU A 143 9.35 -39.07 18.92
C LEU A 143 8.70 -37.74 19.22
N ASP A 144 7.62 -37.78 20.00
CA ASP A 144 6.88 -36.58 20.46
C ASP A 144 6.33 -35.68 19.30
N PHE A 145 6.18 -36.24 18.10
CA PHE A 145 5.61 -35.51 16.98
C PHE A 145 4.10 -35.35 17.10
N CYS A 146 3.64 -34.11 17.36
CA CYS A 146 2.23 -33.77 17.40
C CYS A 146 1.89 -32.82 16.23
N LYS A 147 0.96 -33.19 15.36
CA LYS A 147 0.58 -32.39 14.19
C LYS A 147 0.13 -30.98 14.53
N SER A 148 -0.55 -30.79 15.68
CA SER A 148 -1.01 -29.47 16.14
C SER A 148 0.09 -28.44 16.34
N ASP A 149 1.32 -28.90 16.61
CA ASP A 149 2.47 -28.01 16.87
C ASP A 149 3.08 -27.46 15.56
N PHE A 150 2.65 -28.03 14.43
CA PHE A 150 3.15 -27.69 13.10
C PHE A 150 2.09 -27.06 12.19
N ASN A 151 1.04 -26.47 12.76
CA ASN A 151 0.11 -25.64 12.00
C ASN A 151 0.83 -24.45 11.38
N LEU A 152 0.34 -23.92 10.26
CA LEU A 152 0.87 -22.70 9.65
C LEU A 152 0.84 -21.53 10.66
N ILE A 153 1.84 -20.68 10.60
CA ILE A 153 1.88 -19.48 11.41
C ILE A 153 0.85 -18.50 10.86
N GLY A 154 -0.18 -18.21 11.66
CA GLY A 154 -1.26 -17.29 11.29
C GLY A 154 -0.90 -15.84 11.56
N TYR A 155 -1.34 -14.96 10.67
CA TYR A 155 -1.28 -13.51 10.81
C TYR A 155 -2.67 -12.92 11.05
N GLN A 156 -2.73 -11.73 11.60
CA GLN A 156 -3.99 -11.00 11.70
C GLN A 156 -4.42 -10.55 10.31
N VAL A 157 -5.71 -10.69 10.02
CA VAL A 157 -6.31 -10.22 8.77
C VAL A 157 -7.63 -9.52 9.09
N SER A 158 -7.89 -8.41 8.44
CA SER A 158 -9.14 -7.65 8.58
C SER A 158 -9.47 -6.96 7.26
N GLU A 159 -10.73 -6.55 7.11
CA GLU A 159 -11.24 -5.91 5.91
C GLU A 159 -11.86 -4.55 6.26
N CYS A 160 -11.69 -3.57 5.37
CA CYS A 160 -12.33 -2.28 5.45
C CYS A 160 -12.57 -1.73 4.04
N LEU A 161 -13.80 -1.38 3.70
CA LEU A 161 -14.21 -0.85 2.40
C LEU A 161 -13.72 -1.72 1.21
N GLY A 162 -13.75 -3.05 1.36
CA GLY A 162 -13.29 -3.98 0.35
C GLY A 162 -11.75 -4.06 0.20
N PHE A 163 -10.99 -3.35 1.02
CA PHE A 163 -9.53 -3.51 1.11
C PHE A 163 -9.16 -4.53 2.18
N LEU A 164 -8.20 -5.37 1.88
CA LEU A 164 -7.66 -6.41 2.77
C LEU A 164 -6.39 -5.93 3.46
N PHE A 165 -6.37 -6.06 4.77
CA PHE A 165 -5.22 -5.66 5.59
C PHE A 165 -4.68 -6.85 6.38
N VAL A 166 -3.35 -6.93 6.49
CA VAL A 166 -2.64 -7.93 7.28
C VAL A 166 -1.68 -7.25 8.24
N ARG A 167 -1.57 -7.80 9.46
CA ARG A 167 -0.51 -7.46 10.41
C ARG A 167 0.17 -8.75 10.87
N LEU A 168 1.51 -8.77 10.80
CA LEU A 168 2.28 -9.98 11.06
C LEU A 168 2.52 -10.21 12.56
N THR A 169 2.45 -9.15 13.37
CA THR A 169 2.52 -9.24 14.84
C THR A 169 1.13 -9.36 15.45
N GLN A 170 1.06 -9.89 16.68
CA GLN A 170 -0.20 -10.02 17.42
C GLN A 170 -0.53 -8.77 18.24
N ASP A 171 0.45 -7.93 18.51
CA ASP A 171 0.34 -6.74 19.34
C ASP A 171 -0.05 -5.49 18.54
N GLY A 172 -0.74 -4.56 19.19
CA GLY A 172 -1.12 -3.26 18.66
C GLY A 172 -2.63 -3.08 18.48
N PRO A 173 -3.10 -1.89 18.06
CA PRO A 173 -4.51 -1.58 17.92
C PRO A 173 -5.15 -2.41 16.79
N ASP A 174 -6.43 -2.67 16.87
CA ASP A 174 -7.20 -3.27 15.78
C ASP A 174 -7.22 -2.35 14.54
N LEU A 175 -7.71 -2.88 13.41
CA LEU A 175 -7.74 -2.14 12.15
C LEU A 175 -8.65 -0.91 12.25
N ALA A 176 -9.82 -1.03 12.89
CA ALA A 176 -10.79 0.08 13.01
C ALA A 176 -10.19 1.25 13.78
N THR A 177 -9.54 0.98 14.90
CA THR A 177 -8.80 1.99 15.70
C THR A 177 -7.66 2.61 14.89
N THR A 178 -6.94 1.81 14.10
CA THR A 178 -5.83 2.29 13.27
C THR A 178 -6.30 3.20 12.15
N LEU A 179 -7.41 2.86 11.49
CA LEU A 179 -7.94 3.61 10.35
C LEU A 179 -8.76 4.85 10.76
N GLY A 180 -9.34 4.87 11.98
CA GLY A 180 -10.08 6.02 12.49
C GLY A 180 -11.17 6.53 11.55
N ASP A 181 -11.02 7.74 11.05
CA ASP A 181 -12.01 8.43 10.20
C ASP A 181 -12.06 7.91 8.75
N PHE A 182 -11.19 6.97 8.36
CA PHE A 182 -11.08 6.48 6.98
C PHE A 182 -12.41 6.03 6.37
N PRO A 183 -13.23 5.17 7.02
CA PRO A 183 -14.50 4.73 6.45
C PRO A 183 -15.50 5.88 6.27
N SER A 184 -15.59 6.79 7.25
CA SER A 184 -16.57 7.88 7.22
C SER A 184 -16.24 8.94 6.16
N LEU A 185 -14.94 9.23 5.96
CA LEU A 185 -14.50 10.18 4.94
C LEU A 185 -14.78 9.68 3.52
N HIS A 186 -14.74 8.37 3.31
CA HIS A 186 -14.93 7.74 2.01
C HIS A 186 -16.36 7.20 1.79
N ALA A 187 -17.26 7.37 2.75
CA ALA A 187 -18.63 6.90 2.67
C ALA A 187 -19.44 7.37 1.44
N PRO A 188 -19.16 8.55 0.82
CA PRO A 188 -19.86 8.93 -0.40
C PRO A 188 -19.65 8.00 -1.59
N TRP A 189 -18.53 7.27 -1.66
CA TRP A 189 -18.20 6.36 -2.76
C TRP A 189 -18.52 4.91 -2.40
N PRO A 190 -19.00 4.10 -3.36
CA PRO A 190 -19.34 2.69 -3.12
C PRO A 190 -18.09 1.79 -3.19
N ILE A 191 -17.02 2.14 -2.46
CA ILE A 191 -15.68 1.50 -2.57
C ILE A 191 -15.75 -0.01 -2.33
N GLU A 192 -16.57 -0.44 -1.38
CA GLU A 192 -16.67 -1.85 -0.98
C GLU A 192 -17.19 -2.73 -2.12
N THR A 193 -18.05 -2.19 -2.98
CA THR A 193 -18.68 -2.94 -4.08
C THR A 193 -17.96 -2.83 -5.41
N LEU A 194 -16.91 -2.01 -5.51
CA LEU A 194 -16.14 -1.89 -6.74
C LEU A 194 -15.41 -3.19 -7.07
N GLU A 195 -15.42 -3.57 -8.35
CA GLU A 195 -14.72 -4.75 -8.86
C GLU A 195 -13.38 -4.38 -9.51
N SER A 196 -12.37 -5.19 -9.23
CA SER A 196 -11.04 -5.11 -9.82
C SER A 196 -11.05 -5.65 -11.26
N LYS A 197 -10.72 -4.83 -12.25
CA LYS A 197 -10.74 -5.22 -13.68
C LYS A 197 -9.36 -5.30 -14.32
N ARG A 198 -8.47 -4.40 -13.98
CA ARG A 198 -7.09 -4.45 -14.44
C ARG A 198 -6.16 -4.50 -13.24
N MET A 199 -5.38 -5.57 -13.18
CA MET A 199 -4.35 -5.75 -12.17
C MET A 199 -3.02 -5.98 -12.88
N ARG A 200 -1.96 -5.32 -12.42
CA ARG A 200 -0.60 -5.57 -12.88
C ARG A 200 0.41 -5.30 -11.78
N SER A 201 1.57 -5.91 -11.93
CA SER A 201 2.70 -5.75 -11.01
C SER A 201 3.94 -5.39 -11.80
N PHE A 202 4.73 -4.47 -11.29
CA PHE A 202 5.98 -4.04 -11.90
C PHE A 202 6.96 -3.54 -10.84
N GLU A 203 8.25 -3.61 -11.15
CA GLU A 203 9.30 -3.05 -10.30
C GLU A 203 9.65 -1.64 -10.76
N VAL A 204 9.95 -0.76 -9.81
CA VAL A 204 10.44 0.60 -10.07
C VAL A 204 11.77 0.79 -9.35
N ALA A 205 12.74 1.39 -10.05
CA ALA A 205 14.07 1.67 -9.52
C ALA A 205 14.07 2.95 -8.66
N CYS A 206 13.24 2.94 -7.62
CA CYS A 206 13.17 3.96 -6.57
C CYS A 206 12.72 3.35 -5.25
N ASN A 207 12.90 4.08 -4.16
CA ASN A 207 12.40 3.68 -2.84
C ASN A 207 10.87 3.58 -2.84
N TRP A 208 10.31 2.65 -2.10
CA TRP A 208 8.85 2.46 -2.00
C TRP A 208 8.09 3.71 -1.55
N LYS A 209 8.70 4.52 -0.66
CA LYS A 209 8.11 5.79 -0.21
C LYS A 209 8.04 6.81 -1.34
N THR A 210 9.14 6.97 -2.09
CA THR A 210 9.21 7.88 -3.24
C THR A 210 8.11 7.61 -4.25
N PHE A 211 7.83 6.32 -4.53
CA PHE A 211 6.75 5.92 -5.43
C PHE A 211 5.37 6.37 -4.92
N ILE A 212 5.08 6.19 -3.61
CA ILE A 212 3.77 6.58 -3.08
C ILE A 212 3.68 8.09 -2.87
N GLU A 213 4.78 8.75 -2.52
CA GLU A 213 4.83 10.20 -2.30
C GLU A 213 4.39 10.96 -3.54
N VAL A 214 4.92 10.64 -4.73
CA VAL A 214 4.55 11.35 -5.98
C VAL A 214 3.06 11.23 -6.28
N PHE A 215 2.43 10.13 -5.92
CA PHE A 215 1.01 9.90 -6.15
C PHE A 215 0.10 10.70 -5.17
N ASN A 216 0.66 11.29 -4.13
CA ASN A 216 -0.07 11.96 -3.05
C ASN A 216 0.23 13.46 -2.95
N GLU A 217 0.63 14.08 -4.05
CA GLU A 217 0.89 15.50 -4.07
C GLU A 217 0.55 16.11 -5.45
N TYR A 218 0.32 17.40 -5.46
CA TYR A 218 -0.07 18.14 -6.67
C TYR A 218 1.06 19.03 -7.22
N TYR A 219 2.21 19.06 -6.53
CA TYR A 219 3.25 20.03 -6.84
C TYR A 219 4.01 19.71 -8.13
N HIS A 220 4.16 18.41 -8.47
CA HIS A 220 4.84 18.00 -9.69
C HIS A 220 3.96 18.11 -10.95
N LEU A 221 2.62 18.13 -10.81
CA LEU A 221 1.68 18.01 -11.93
C LEU A 221 2.03 18.96 -13.10
N PRO A 222 2.19 20.30 -12.89
CA PRO A 222 2.45 21.22 -14.00
C PRO A 222 3.84 21.08 -14.64
N PHE A 223 4.74 20.29 -14.02
CA PHE A 223 6.12 20.14 -14.45
C PHE A 223 6.42 18.77 -15.05
N VAL A 224 5.76 17.73 -14.57
CA VAL A 224 5.92 16.34 -15.03
C VAL A 224 4.83 15.97 -16.03
N HIS A 225 3.63 16.51 -15.86
CA HIS A 225 2.42 16.21 -16.63
C HIS A 225 1.82 17.41 -17.39
N PRO A 226 2.62 18.34 -17.95
CA PRO A 226 2.10 19.64 -18.44
C PRO A 226 1.09 19.50 -19.59
N ASP A 227 1.17 18.42 -20.38
CA ASP A 227 0.34 18.20 -21.55
C ASP A 227 -0.60 17.00 -21.39
N SER A 228 -0.80 16.50 -20.15
CA SER A 228 -1.56 15.28 -19.89
C SER A 228 -2.48 15.41 -18.67
N ILE A 229 -1.93 15.24 -17.47
CA ILE A 229 -2.70 15.15 -16.22
C ILE A 229 -3.02 16.53 -15.64
N ASP A 230 -2.12 17.50 -15.75
CA ASP A 230 -2.26 18.83 -15.15
C ASP A 230 -3.51 19.56 -15.65
N ASP A 231 -3.81 19.45 -16.93
CA ASP A 231 -4.97 20.07 -17.56
C ASP A 231 -6.33 19.64 -16.94
N VAL A 232 -6.36 18.50 -16.26
CA VAL A 232 -7.57 17.94 -15.65
C VAL A 232 -7.81 18.47 -14.25
N TYR A 233 -6.73 18.79 -13.49
CA TYR A 233 -6.84 19.11 -12.08
C TYR A 233 -6.83 20.63 -11.84
N LEU A 234 -7.81 21.08 -11.06
CA LEU A 234 -7.86 22.44 -10.52
C LEU A 234 -7.07 22.53 -9.21
N THR A 235 -6.96 23.73 -8.65
CA THR A 235 -6.33 23.91 -7.34
C THR A 235 -7.01 22.98 -6.31
N PRO A 236 -6.24 22.10 -5.62
CA PRO A 236 -6.82 21.18 -4.65
C PRO A 236 -7.31 21.92 -3.39
N ASP A 237 -8.24 21.29 -2.69
CA ASP A 237 -8.61 21.68 -1.35
C ASP A 237 -7.39 21.54 -0.41
N PRO A 238 -7.37 22.20 0.76
CA PRO A 238 -6.43 21.87 1.82
C PRO A 238 -6.50 20.38 2.18
N GLY A 239 -5.38 19.80 2.62
CA GLY A 239 -5.36 18.42 3.12
C GLY A 239 -6.38 18.21 4.24
N ASP A 240 -7.05 17.07 4.24
CA ASP A 240 -8.07 16.75 5.23
C ASP A 240 -7.47 16.63 6.64
N CYS A 241 -8.16 17.18 7.62
CA CYS A 241 -7.82 16.98 9.03
C CYS A 241 -8.51 15.72 9.54
N VAL A 242 -7.77 14.61 9.61
CA VAL A 242 -8.30 13.28 9.92
C VAL A 242 -7.57 12.61 11.07
N ASN A 243 -8.29 11.73 11.80
CA ASN A 243 -7.71 10.81 12.76
C ASN A 243 -7.49 9.45 12.11
N GLY A 244 -6.38 8.81 12.43
CA GLY A 244 -6.01 7.50 11.89
C GLY A 244 -4.69 7.50 11.13
N ALA A 245 -4.26 6.31 10.76
CA ALA A 245 -3.02 6.10 10.00
C ALA A 245 -3.25 6.27 8.51
N PHE A 246 -3.78 7.42 8.11
CA PHE A 246 -3.99 7.79 6.71
C PHE A 246 -3.95 9.31 6.53
N THR A 247 -3.95 9.72 5.29
CA THR A 247 -4.09 11.11 4.88
C THR A 247 -4.92 11.18 3.61
N SER A 248 -5.52 12.33 3.35
CA SER A 248 -6.38 12.51 2.18
C SER A 248 -6.41 13.97 1.75
N GLN A 249 -6.63 14.17 0.44
CA GLN A 249 -6.86 15.47 -0.17
C GLN A 249 -7.83 15.34 -1.33
N PHE A 250 -8.76 16.27 -1.45
CA PHE A 250 -9.69 16.33 -2.56
C PHE A 250 -9.25 17.39 -3.57
N GLY A 251 -9.37 17.09 -4.86
CA GLY A 251 -9.16 18.03 -5.94
C GLY A 251 -10.33 18.00 -6.91
N SER A 252 -10.91 19.17 -7.19
CA SER A 252 -11.90 19.32 -8.27
C SER A 252 -11.23 19.07 -9.62
N THR A 253 -11.97 18.48 -10.56
CA THR A 253 -11.47 18.17 -11.90
C THR A 253 -12.39 18.78 -12.96
N ASP A 254 -11.80 19.09 -14.11
CA ASP A 254 -12.59 19.29 -15.34
C ASP A 254 -12.79 17.91 -15.98
N GLY A 255 -14.02 17.42 -15.97
CA GLY A 255 -14.35 16.03 -16.34
C GLY A 255 -14.16 15.01 -15.22
N THR A 256 -13.84 13.76 -15.57
CA THR A 256 -13.87 12.63 -14.64
C THR A 256 -12.61 12.48 -13.79
N GLY A 257 -11.48 13.06 -14.20
CA GLY A 257 -10.15 12.76 -13.64
C GLY A 257 -9.59 11.41 -14.10
N GLY A 258 -10.41 10.52 -14.64
CA GLY A 258 -10.02 9.20 -15.13
C GLY A 258 -9.63 9.15 -16.62
N LEU A 259 -9.81 10.25 -17.34
CA LEU A 259 -9.53 10.39 -18.77
C LEU A 259 -8.56 11.55 -19.04
N LEU A 260 -7.77 11.44 -20.09
CA LEU A 260 -7.00 12.57 -20.63
C LEU A 260 -7.94 13.52 -21.40
N GLN A 261 -7.69 14.81 -21.31
CA GLN A 261 -8.43 15.85 -22.07
C GLN A 261 -8.37 15.62 -23.59
N THR A 262 -7.28 15.02 -24.09
CA THR A 262 -7.05 14.74 -25.51
C THR A 262 -7.89 13.56 -26.04
N THR A 263 -8.53 12.77 -25.17
CA THR A 263 -9.30 11.60 -25.62
C THR A 263 -10.61 12.01 -26.29
N GLN A 264 -11.01 11.25 -27.30
CA GLN A 264 -12.34 11.37 -27.93
C GLN A 264 -13.37 10.42 -27.31
N GLN A 265 -12.96 9.58 -26.36
CA GLN A 265 -13.82 8.63 -25.70
C GLN A 265 -14.77 9.35 -24.71
N LYS A 266 -16.00 8.89 -24.66
CA LYS A 266 -16.95 9.35 -23.66
C LYS A 266 -16.60 8.76 -22.29
N PRO A 267 -16.82 9.52 -21.20
CA PRO A 267 -16.65 8.98 -19.86
C PRO A 267 -17.57 7.79 -19.58
N LEU A 268 -17.16 6.95 -18.66
CA LEU A 268 -18.02 5.91 -18.08
C LEU A 268 -19.14 6.55 -17.27
N PRO A 269 -20.23 5.82 -16.97
CA PRO A 269 -21.29 6.32 -16.10
C PRO A 269 -20.75 6.71 -14.72
N LEU A 270 -21.31 7.76 -14.13
CA LEU A 270 -20.99 8.17 -12.76
C LEU A 270 -21.29 7.04 -11.77
N MET A 271 -20.51 6.94 -10.72
CA MET A 271 -20.79 6.04 -9.59
C MET A 271 -22.13 6.37 -8.96
N PRO A 272 -22.94 5.36 -8.62
CA PRO A 272 -24.25 5.58 -8.00
C PRO A 272 -24.15 6.35 -6.69
N GLY A 273 -25.08 7.27 -6.47
CA GLY A 273 -25.24 8.00 -5.22
C GLY A 273 -24.31 9.21 -5.04
N LEU A 274 -23.35 9.43 -5.93
CA LEU A 274 -22.47 10.60 -5.82
C LEU A 274 -23.26 11.90 -6.05
N SER A 275 -22.96 12.89 -5.21
CA SER A 275 -23.56 14.22 -5.28
C SER A 275 -22.62 15.26 -4.72
N GLY A 276 -22.96 16.55 -4.91
CA GLY A 276 -22.13 17.63 -4.37
C GLY A 276 -20.75 17.67 -4.99
N LYS A 277 -19.73 17.99 -4.19
CA LYS A 277 -18.36 18.12 -4.66
C LYS A 277 -17.76 16.77 -5.08
N GLU A 278 -18.18 15.67 -4.46
CA GLU A 278 -17.67 14.32 -4.74
C GLU A 278 -18.05 13.88 -6.17
N ALA A 279 -19.09 14.46 -6.76
CA ALA A 279 -19.48 14.25 -8.16
C ALA A 279 -18.72 15.14 -9.17
N ALA A 280 -17.72 15.92 -8.71
CA ALA A 280 -16.99 16.88 -9.54
C ALA A 280 -15.49 16.93 -9.20
N GLY A 281 -14.89 15.78 -8.90
CA GLY A 281 -13.48 15.72 -8.55
C GLY A 281 -12.99 14.33 -8.18
N VAL A 282 -11.76 14.29 -7.71
CA VAL A 282 -11.06 13.07 -7.30
C VAL A 282 -10.52 13.25 -5.89
N ARG A 283 -10.67 12.23 -5.08
CA ARG A 283 -10.06 12.14 -3.75
C ARG A 283 -8.84 11.23 -3.82
N TYR A 284 -7.68 11.79 -3.48
CA TYR A 284 -6.44 11.06 -3.28
C TYR A 284 -6.26 10.74 -1.82
N SER A 285 -6.00 9.47 -1.51
CA SER A 285 -5.82 9.01 -0.13
C SER A 285 -4.63 8.06 -0.03
N TRP A 286 -3.84 8.25 1.00
CA TRP A 286 -2.74 7.37 1.36
C TRP A 286 -3.03 6.71 2.71
N VAL A 287 -3.30 5.42 2.72
CA VAL A 287 -3.41 4.60 3.92
C VAL A 287 -2.04 4.03 4.24
N PHE A 288 -1.51 4.47 5.37
CA PHE A 288 -0.15 4.12 5.76
C PHE A 288 -0.02 2.63 6.11
N PRO A 289 1.11 1.99 5.76
CA PRO A 289 2.25 2.59 5.05
C PRO A 289 2.12 2.59 3.52
N ASN A 290 1.50 1.57 2.92
CA ASN A 290 1.84 1.09 1.59
C ASN A 290 0.75 1.18 0.54
N MET A 291 -0.45 1.66 0.89
CA MET A 291 -1.55 1.77 -0.07
C MET A 291 -1.88 3.22 -0.35
N THR A 292 -1.89 3.60 -1.62
CA THR A 292 -2.51 4.84 -2.08
C THR A 292 -3.56 4.55 -3.12
N PHE A 293 -4.61 5.36 -3.16
CA PHE A 293 -5.63 5.27 -4.18
C PHE A 293 -6.21 6.65 -4.51
N ALA A 294 -6.71 6.74 -5.72
CA ALA A 294 -7.52 7.85 -6.15
C ALA A 294 -8.91 7.34 -6.51
N ILE A 295 -9.94 7.97 -5.97
CA ILE A 295 -11.32 7.68 -6.30
C ILE A 295 -12.00 8.90 -6.87
N GLY A 296 -12.42 8.77 -8.13
CA GLY A 296 -13.11 9.81 -8.88
C GLY A 296 -14.60 9.57 -8.95
N VAL A 297 -15.19 10.11 -9.99
CA VAL A 297 -16.66 10.07 -10.20
C VAL A 297 -17.13 8.76 -10.85
N ASP A 298 -16.27 8.00 -11.50
CA ASP A 298 -16.59 6.84 -12.33
C ASP A 298 -15.61 5.67 -12.24
N ALA A 299 -14.44 5.89 -11.61
CA ALA A 299 -13.40 4.88 -11.45
C ALA A 299 -12.58 5.09 -10.17
N MET A 300 -11.94 4.02 -9.71
CA MET A 300 -10.92 4.06 -8.66
C MET A 300 -9.67 3.33 -9.16
N TRP A 301 -8.50 3.88 -8.86
CA TRP A 301 -7.23 3.19 -9.06
C TRP A 301 -6.41 3.18 -7.78
N VAL A 302 -5.80 2.02 -7.53
CA VAL A 302 -5.10 1.72 -6.28
C VAL A 302 -3.68 1.30 -6.59
N TYR A 303 -2.72 1.75 -5.80
CA TYR A 303 -1.36 1.26 -5.82
C TYR A 303 -0.95 0.77 -4.44
N HIS A 304 -0.25 -0.36 -4.42
CA HIS A 304 0.46 -0.84 -3.25
C HIS A 304 1.94 -0.88 -3.59
N ALA A 305 2.77 -0.23 -2.77
CA ALA A 305 4.22 -0.30 -2.94
C ALA A 305 4.86 -1.07 -1.80
N TYR A 306 5.76 -1.98 -2.17
CA TYR A 306 6.48 -2.85 -1.23
C TYR A 306 7.98 -2.70 -1.44
N PRO A 307 8.79 -2.62 -0.35
CA PRO A 307 10.23 -2.54 -0.46
C PRO A 307 10.81 -3.86 -1.01
N LEU A 308 11.70 -3.77 -2.01
CA LEU A 308 12.58 -4.85 -2.45
C LEU A 308 14.02 -4.57 -2.03
N ALA A 309 14.42 -3.31 -2.10
CA ALA A 309 15.73 -2.78 -1.71
C ALA A 309 15.57 -1.29 -1.36
N PRO A 310 16.60 -0.62 -0.83
CA PRO A 310 16.52 0.82 -0.56
C PRO A 310 16.16 1.67 -1.79
N ASP A 311 16.56 1.23 -2.97
CA ASP A 311 16.42 1.91 -4.27
C ASP A 311 15.52 1.15 -5.25
N ARG A 312 14.71 0.20 -4.76
CA ARG A 312 13.82 -0.60 -5.62
C ARG A 312 12.57 -1.01 -4.86
N CYS A 313 11.41 -0.86 -5.48
CA CYS A 313 10.13 -1.31 -4.96
C CYS A 313 9.35 -2.15 -5.96
N LEU A 314 8.50 -3.04 -5.44
CA LEU A 314 7.46 -3.74 -6.18
C LEU A 314 6.16 -2.95 -6.03
N VAL A 315 5.51 -2.69 -7.16
CA VAL A 315 4.23 -1.98 -7.21
C VAL A 315 3.15 -2.89 -7.76
N HIS A 316 2.04 -2.96 -7.05
CA HIS A 316 0.80 -3.54 -7.55
C HIS A 316 -0.18 -2.41 -7.88
N GLN A 317 -0.67 -2.39 -9.11
CA GLN A 317 -1.69 -1.45 -9.60
C GLN A 317 -3.00 -2.20 -9.83
N THR A 318 -4.11 -1.63 -9.37
CA THR A 318 -5.46 -2.14 -9.63
C THR A 318 -6.37 -1.01 -10.08
N ALA A 319 -7.12 -1.20 -11.16
CA ALA A 319 -8.21 -0.31 -11.59
C ALA A 319 -9.54 -0.98 -11.29
N CYS A 320 -10.44 -0.23 -10.64
CA CYS A 320 -11.72 -0.74 -10.13
C CYS A 320 -12.87 0.12 -10.65
N PHE A 321 -14.00 -0.53 -10.90
CA PHE A 321 -15.22 0.10 -11.43
C PHE A 321 -16.47 -0.47 -10.76
N PRO A 322 -17.59 0.27 -10.74
CA PRO A 322 -18.87 -0.27 -10.26
C PRO A 322 -19.33 -1.47 -11.10
N PRO A 323 -19.96 -2.49 -10.50
CA PRO A 323 -20.48 -3.66 -11.24
C PRO A 323 -21.42 -3.30 -12.38
N GLU A 324 -22.30 -2.33 -12.19
CA GLU A 324 -23.22 -1.83 -13.20
C GLU A 324 -22.51 -1.12 -14.37
N THR A 325 -21.40 -0.43 -14.09
CA THR A 325 -20.57 0.20 -15.11
C THR A 325 -19.87 -0.86 -15.96
N ILE A 326 -19.40 -1.94 -15.34
CA ILE A 326 -18.75 -3.07 -16.01
C ILE A 326 -19.72 -3.80 -16.94
N GLN A 327 -21.00 -3.87 -16.57
CA GLN A 327 -22.05 -4.50 -17.39
C GLN A 327 -22.55 -3.61 -18.53
N HIS A 328 -22.08 -2.35 -18.62
CA HIS A 328 -22.49 -1.45 -19.69
C HIS A 328 -21.92 -1.91 -21.04
N ASN A 329 -22.77 -1.90 -22.08
CA ASN A 329 -22.44 -2.44 -23.43
C ASN A 329 -21.18 -1.83 -24.07
N GLU A 330 -20.81 -0.59 -23.68
CA GLU A 330 -19.65 0.13 -24.22
C GLU A 330 -18.48 0.13 -23.22
N PHE A 331 -18.52 -0.69 -22.16
CA PHE A 331 -17.48 -0.68 -21.14
C PHE A 331 -16.10 -1.02 -21.72
N ASP A 332 -15.98 -2.11 -22.47
CA ASP A 332 -14.71 -2.57 -23.05
C ASP A 332 -14.10 -1.56 -24.00
N ASP A 333 -14.93 -0.85 -24.76
CA ASP A 333 -14.48 0.20 -25.69
C ASP A 333 -13.99 1.45 -24.95
N ARG A 334 -14.65 1.84 -23.86
CA ARG A 334 -14.35 3.06 -23.12
C ARG A 334 -13.23 2.89 -22.10
N VAL A 335 -13.18 1.75 -21.41
CA VAL A 335 -12.20 1.48 -20.32
C VAL A 335 -10.76 1.52 -20.79
N ALA A 336 -10.49 1.22 -22.09
CA ALA A 336 -9.17 1.32 -22.66
C ALA A 336 -8.55 2.72 -22.54
N ALA A 337 -9.36 3.79 -22.62
CA ALA A 337 -8.89 5.16 -22.43
C ALA A 337 -8.52 5.46 -20.97
N TYR A 338 -9.22 4.87 -20.01
CA TYR A 338 -8.86 4.95 -18.58
C TYR A 338 -7.51 4.26 -18.32
N TYR A 339 -7.32 3.08 -18.90
CA TYR A 339 -6.03 2.37 -18.78
C TYR A 339 -4.90 3.15 -19.44
N HIS A 340 -5.15 3.75 -20.60
CA HIS A 340 -4.17 4.59 -21.28
C HIS A 340 -3.76 5.80 -20.41
N ARG A 341 -4.74 6.47 -19.77
CA ARG A 341 -4.46 7.58 -18.83
C ARG A 341 -3.56 7.14 -17.67
N LEU A 342 -3.84 5.96 -17.08
CA LEU A 342 -3.02 5.42 -15.98
C LEU A 342 -1.61 5.06 -16.43
N ASP A 343 -1.47 4.55 -17.66
CA ASP A 343 -0.17 4.18 -18.22
C ASP A 343 0.64 5.43 -18.56
N ALA A 344 0.03 6.43 -19.19
CA ALA A 344 0.67 7.70 -19.53
C ALA A 344 1.21 8.39 -18.27
N ALA A 345 0.43 8.45 -17.18
CA ALA A 345 0.88 9.02 -15.92
C ALA A 345 2.13 8.31 -15.38
N LEU A 346 2.15 6.97 -15.40
CA LEU A 346 3.32 6.21 -14.95
C LEU A 346 4.55 6.36 -15.87
N ASP A 347 4.33 6.45 -17.16
CA ASP A 347 5.42 6.65 -18.15
C ASP A 347 6.11 8.01 -17.96
N GLU A 348 5.38 9.01 -17.45
CA GLU A 348 5.91 10.34 -17.11
C GLU A 348 6.52 10.37 -15.72
N ASP A 349 5.90 9.74 -14.72
CA ASP A 349 6.35 9.71 -13.31
C ASP A 349 7.63 8.88 -13.11
N ILE A 350 7.71 7.68 -13.68
CA ILE A 350 8.80 6.74 -13.39
C ILE A 350 10.18 7.32 -13.70
N PRO A 351 10.41 8.01 -14.83
CA PRO A 351 11.68 8.70 -15.07
C PRO A 351 12.03 9.74 -14.01
N ALA A 352 11.05 10.53 -13.53
CA ALA A 352 11.25 11.52 -12.48
C ALA A 352 11.64 10.86 -11.15
N LEU A 353 10.96 9.76 -10.78
CA LEU A 353 11.25 8.98 -9.58
C LEU A 353 12.65 8.35 -9.58
N ILE A 354 13.06 7.77 -10.71
CA ILE A 354 14.41 7.21 -10.89
C ILE A 354 15.47 8.31 -10.76
N ASN A 355 15.20 9.49 -11.31
CA ASN A 355 16.10 10.64 -11.20
C ASN A 355 16.18 11.16 -9.76
N GLN A 356 15.03 11.24 -9.05
CA GLN A 356 14.97 11.61 -7.63
C GLN A 356 15.77 10.63 -6.76
N GLN A 357 15.65 9.31 -7.00
CA GLN A 357 16.41 8.29 -6.28
C GLN A 357 17.93 8.47 -6.45
N LYS A 358 18.38 8.78 -7.68
CA LYS A 358 19.78 9.11 -7.95
C LYS A 358 20.24 10.35 -7.20
N GLY A 359 19.40 11.39 -7.15
CA GLY A 359 19.67 12.62 -6.40
C GLY A 359 19.79 12.37 -4.90
N LEU A 360 18.86 11.61 -4.32
CA LEU A 360 18.84 11.23 -2.90
C LEU A 360 20.08 10.39 -2.52
N SER A 361 20.64 9.64 -3.46
CA SER A 361 21.86 8.83 -3.24
C SER A 361 23.16 9.65 -3.25
N ASN A 362 23.10 10.93 -3.64
CA ASN A 362 24.27 11.80 -3.64
C ASN A 362 24.70 12.13 -2.20
N PRO A 363 26.00 12.12 -1.86
CA PRO A 363 26.51 12.46 -0.52
C PRO A 363 26.11 13.87 -0.05
N ASP A 364 25.84 14.78 -0.98
CA ASP A 364 25.44 16.15 -0.70
C ASP A 364 23.92 16.35 -0.64
N ALA A 365 23.13 15.29 -0.81
CA ALA A 365 21.68 15.36 -0.64
C ALA A 365 21.31 15.78 0.80
N ARG A 366 20.30 16.61 0.93
CA ARG A 366 19.79 17.13 2.21
C ARG A 366 18.27 17.13 2.21
N GLN A 367 17.66 17.19 3.40
CA GLN A 367 16.23 17.39 3.55
C GLN A 367 15.75 18.66 2.86
N GLY A 368 14.57 18.58 2.21
CA GLY A 368 13.86 19.72 1.63
C GLY A 368 12.72 20.21 2.54
N ARG A 369 11.90 21.14 2.01
CA ARG A 369 10.71 21.67 2.65
C ARG A 369 9.49 21.29 1.81
N PHE A 370 8.35 21.12 2.44
CA PHE A 370 7.08 20.87 1.76
C PHE A 370 6.40 22.17 1.30
N GLN A 371 5.69 22.10 0.21
CA GLN A 371 4.69 23.10 -0.17
C GLN A 371 3.37 22.78 0.57
N PRO A 372 2.92 23.62 1.52
CA PRO A 372 1.89 23.22 2.48
C PRO A 372 0.52 22.88 1.89
N LEU A 373 0.14 23.48 0.76
CA LEU A 373 -1.13 23.24 0.08
C LEU A 373 -1.06 22.04 -0.89
N LEU A 374 0.08 21.89 -1.57
CA LEU A 374 0.22 20.92 -2.65
C LEU A 374 0.82 19.59 -2.20
N GLU A 375 1.52 19.56 -1.04
CA GLU A 375 2.17 18.36 -0.49
C GLU A 375 1.70 17.99 0.95
N PRO A 376 0.44 18.28 1.37
CA PRO A 376 0.03 18.03 2.75
C PRO A 376 0.07 16.54 3.11
N ASN A 377 -0.25 15.66 2.16
CA ASN A 377 -0.27 14.21 2.37
C ASN A 377 1.14 13.66 2.60
N VAL A 378 2.13 14.12 1.83
CA VAL A 378 3.53 13.70 1.99
C VAL A 378 4.06 14.17 3.35
N GLY A 379 3.76 15.39 3.75
CA GLY A 379 4.11 15.92 5.08
C GLY A 379 3.46 15.12 6.21
N ARG A 380 2.20 14.72 6.07
CA ARG A 380 1.50 13.90 7.07
C ARG A 380 2.10 12.49 7.19
N PHE A 381 2.50 11.89 6.08
CA PHE A 381 3.22 10.62 6.12
C PHE A 381 4.58 10.74 6.79
N ALA A 382 5.36 11.78 6.46
CA ALA A 382 6.66 12.01 7.10
C ALA A 382 6.52 12.19 8.63
N HIS A 383 5.45 12.85 9.07
CA HIS A 383 5.11 12.99 10.49
C HIS A 383 4.80 11.62 11.13
N TRP A 384 3.90 10.83 10.54
CA TRP A 384 3.56 9.49 11.00
C TRP A 384 4.79 8.57 11.06
N TYR A 385 5.64 8.60 10.03
CA TYR A 385 6.90 7.85 10.00
C TYR A 385 7.81 8.21 11.16
N ALA A 386 7.94 9.50 11.47
CA ALA A 386 8.74 9.97 12.59
C ALA A 386 8.15 9.56 13.96
N GLU A 387 6.82 9.47 14.09
CA GLU A 387 6.15 8.97 15.31
C GLU A 387 6.42 7.48 15.55
N ILE A 388 6.40 6.64 14.51
CA ILE A 388 6.73 5.20 14.62
C ILE A 388 8.16 5.01 15.12
N GLY A 389 9.10 5.77 14.60
CA GLY A 389 10.47 5.80 15.09
C GLY A 389 10.57 6.09 16.59
N ARG A 390 9.75 7.01 17.11
CA ARG A 390 9.70 7.35 18.54
C ARG A 390 9.02 6.28 19.41
N ALA A 391 7.93 5.68 18.95
CA ALA A 391 7.21 4.65 19.69
C ALA A 391 8.06 3.40 19.90
N SER A 392 8.93 3.08 18.95
CA SER A 392 9.89 1.97 19.02
C SER A 392 11.03 2.19 20.02
N CYS A 393 11.13 3.38 20.61
CA CYS A 393 12.14 3.78 21.59
C CYS A 393 11.63 3.81 23.04
N ARG A 394 10.37 3.47 23.26
CA ARG A 394 9.77 3.31 24.58
C ARG A 394 9.62 1.83 24.93
#